data_99ae89eaa31c2808b137c077fe9b026c
#
_entry.id   99ae89eaa31c2808b137c077fe9b026c
#
_cell.length_a   1.000
_cell.length_b   1.000
_cell.length_c   1.000
_cell.angle_alpha   90.00
_cell.angle_beta   90.00
_cell.angle_gamma   90.00
#
_symmetry.space_group_name_H-M   'P 1'
#
loop_
_entity.id
_entity.type
_entity.pdbx_description
1 polymer ?
#
loop_
_entity_poly.entity_id
_entity_poly.type
_entity_poly.pdbx_seq_one_letter_code
_entity_poly.pdbx_strand_id
1 'polypeptide(L)'
;KHKVKGNIEFKNVKFGYDEDKIIIKDFTATAKPGQKIAIVGPTGAGKTTMVNLLMKFYEINSGDIKIDGVSIKDLTRENIHDLFTMVLQDTWLFNGTIKENIVYNRKNISDEKVREVCEVVGVDHFIKTLPNGYDSKISDTDSISAGQRQLLTIARGMIENAPFLILDEATSNVDTRTEELVQKAMDK
;
A
#
# COMPACT_ATOMS: atom_id res chain seq x y z
N LYS A 1 -21.74 -7.66 -6.72
CA LYS A 1 -20.34 -7.42 -6.27
C LYS A 1 -20.12 -8.23 -5.01
N HIS A 2 -19.36 -9.31 -5.08
CA HIS A 2 -18.95 -10.05 -3.87
C HIS A 2 -18.06 -9.13 -3.03
N LYS A 3 -18.38 -9.02 -1.75
CA LYS A 3 -17.58 -8.26 -0.79
C LYS A 3 -16.26 -9.03 -0.58
N VAL A 4 -15.13 -8.43 -0.93
CA VAL A 4 -13.82 -9.03 -0.71
C VAL A 4 -13.57 -9.19 0.79
N LYS A 5 -13.24 -10.40 1.21
CA LYS A 5 -12.96 -10.72 2.63
C LYS A 5 -11.54 -10.38 3.02
N GLY A 6 -10.61 -10.48 2.08
CA GLY A 6 -9.21 -10.14 2.29
C GLY A 6 -8.31 -11.33 2.62
N ASN A 7 -8.62 -12.52 2.10
CA ASN A 7 -7.78 -13.69 2.25
C ASN A 7 -6.89 -13.88 1.02
N ILE A 8 -5.59 -14.08 1.21
CA ILE A 8 -4.64 -14.40 0.15
C ILE A 8 -3.96 -15.72 0.48
N GLU A 9 -3.94 -16.64 -0.47
CA GLU A 9 -3.26 -17.91 -0.37
C GLU A 9 -2.23 -18.08 -1.47
N PHE A 10 -1.01 -18.41 -1.08
CA PHE A 10 0.03 -18.90 -1.96
C PHE A 10 0.15 -20.40 -1.76
N LYS A 11 0.06 -21.18 -2.84
CA LYS A 11 0.14 -22.63 -2.76
C LYS A 11 1.18 -23.16 -3.75
N ASN A 12 2.29 -23.65 -3.21
CA ASN A 12 3.41 -24.22 -3.95
C ASN A 12 3.85 -23.36 -5.15
N VAL A 13 3.96 -22.04 -4.92
CA VAL A 13 4.29 -21.07 -5.96
C VAL A 13 5.75 -21.21 -6.36
N LYS A 14 5.99 -21.38 -7.64
CA LYS A 14 7.30 -21.39 -8.27
C LYS A 14 7.36 -20.31 -9.33
N PHE A 15 8.43 -19.52 -9.31
CA PHE A 15 8.62 -18.46 -10.29
C PHE A 15 10.09 -18.15 -10.53
N GLY A 16 10.42 -17.90 -11.78
CA GLY A 16 11.66 -17.28 -12.25
C GLY A 16 11.38 -16.49 -13.51
N TYR A 17 12.12 -15.40 -13.72
CA TYR A 17 12.00 -14.60 -14.94
C TYR A 17 12.54 -15.35 -16.16
N ASP A 18 13.52 -16.23 -15.94
CA ASP A 18 14.10 -17.13 -16.91
C ASP A 18 13.97 -18.56 -16.40
N GLU A 19 13.87 -19.53 -17.30
CA GLU A 19 13.74 -20.96 -16.94
C GLU A 19 14.91 -21.46 -16.08
N ASP A 20 16.09 -20.90 -16.28
CA ASP A 20 17.32 -21.28 -15.57
C ASP A 20 17.55 -20.52 -14.26
N LYS A 21 16.73 -19.48 -13.95
CA LYS A 21 16.84 -18.66 -12.74
C LYS A 21 15.56 -18.66 -11.95
N ILE A 22 15.37 -19.70 -11.16
CA ILE A 22 14.22 -19.75 -10.23
C ILE A 22 14.50 -18.87 -9.03
N ILE A 23 13.66 -17.86 -8.82
CA ILE A 23 13.72 -16.91 -7.70
C ILE A 23 12.87 -17.41 -6.53
N ILE A 24 11.66 -17.86 -6.80
CA ILE A 24 10.75 -18.47 -5.83
C ILE A 24 10.63 -19.94 -6.17
N LYS A 25 11.12 -20.80 -5.27
CA LYS A 25 11.26 -22.24 -5.53
C LYS A 25 10.01 -23.04 -5.18
N ASP A 26 9.46 -22.79 -4.00
CA ASP A 26 8.25 -23.44 -3.51
C ASP A 26 7.74 -22.61 -2.32
N PHE A 27 6.81 -21.70 -2.58
CA PHE A 27 6.30 -20.79 -1.57
C PHE A 27 4.84 -21.10 -1.27
N THR A 28 4.58 -21.39 0.00
CA THR A 28 3.24 -21.63 0.51
C THR A 28 3.02 -20.77 1.74
N ALA A 29 2.01 -19.91 1.70
CA ALA A 29 1.64 -19.02 2.80
C ALA A 29 0.19 -18.60 2.67
N THR A 30 -0.41 -18.20 3.78
CA THR A 30 -1.76 -17.65 3.82
C THR A 30 -1.76 -16.36 4.63
N ALA A 31 -2.32 -15.31 4.05
CA ALA A 31 -2.63 -14.06 4.73
C ALA A 31 -4.13 -13.98 4.97
N LYS A 32 -4.54 -13.83 6.22
CA LYS A 32 -5.94 -13.70 6.61
C LYS A 32 -6.35 -12.22 6.67
N PRO A 33 -7.65 -11.90 6.57
CA PRO A 33 -8.13 -10.54 6.76
C PRO A 33 -7.62 -9.91 8.05
N GLY A 34 -7.16 -8.66 7.98
CA GLY A 34 -6.61 -7.92 9.11
C GLY A 34 -5.20 -8.31 9.54
N GLN A 35 -4.59 -9.30 8.91
CA GLN A 35 -3.19 -9.63 9.18
C GLN A 35 -2.23 -8.69 8.45
N LYS A 36 -1.13 -8.38 9.14
CA LYS A 36 0.05 -7.76 8.55
C LYS A 36 1.07 -8.84 8.25
N ILE A 37 1.56 -8.85 7.02
CA ILE A 37 2.59 -9.78 6.57
C ILE A 37 3.81 -8.96 6.16
N ALA A 38 4.93 -9.21 6.80
CA ALA A 38 6.21 -8.65 6.40
C ALA A 38 6.97 -9.66 5.54
N ILE A 39 7.36 -9.24 4.34
CA ILE A 39 8.26 -10.00 3.48
C ILE A 39 9.66 -9.45 3.70
N VAL A 40 10.50 -10.22 4.37
CA VAL A 40 11.85 -9.83 4.72
C VAL A 40 12.88 -10.62 3.92
N GLY A 41 14.00 -10.00 3.63
CA GLY A 41 15.10 -10.64 2.92
C GLY A 41 16.10 -9.61 2.38
N PRO A 42 17.28 -10.02 1.98
CA PRO A 42 18.25 -9.14 1.35
C PRO A 42 17.71 -8.59 0.02
N THR A 43 18.25 -7.46 -0.43
CA THR A 43 17.91 -6.87 -1.74
C THR A 43 18.13 -7.92 -2.84
N GLY A 44 17.17 -8.07 -3.75
CA GLY A 44 17.20 -9.06 -4.81
C GLY A 44 16.72 -10.47 -4.41
N ALA A 45 16.25 -10.68 -3.17
CA ALA A 45 15.78 -11.97 -2.67
C ALA A 45 14.31 -12.29 -2.98
N GLY A 46 13.71 -11.64 -3.96
CA GLY A 46 12.36 -11.94 -4.41
C GLY A 46 11.24 -11.15 -3.75
N LYS A 47 11.52 -10.16 -2.88
CA LYS A 47 10.48 -9.30 -2.28
C LYS A 47 9.65 -8.57 -3.33
N THR A 48 10.31 -7.86 -4.24
CA THR A 48 9.68 -7.17 -5.37
C THR A 48 8.99 -8.17 -6.30
N THR A 49 9.57 -9.34 -6.49
CA THR A 49 8.98 -10.42 -7.29
C THR A 49 7.63 -10.87 -6.72
N MET A 50 7.52 -11.03 -5.40
CA MET A 50 6.25 -11.39 -4.75
C MET A 50 5.15 -10.36 -5.02
N VAL A 51 5.48 -9.07 -4.92
CA VAL A 51 4.56 -7.97 -5.24
C VAL A 51 4.15 -8.02 -6.71
N ASN A 52 5.11 -8.22 -7.61
CA ASN A 52 4.85 -8.32 -9.04
C ASN A 52 3.93 -9.50 -9.40
N LEU A 53 4.05 -10.63 -8.70
CA LEU A 53 3.17 -11.76 -8.89
C LEU A 53 1.76 -11.48 -8.37
N LEU A 54 1.63 -10.84 -7.19
CA LEU A 54 0.34 -10.41 -6.64
C LEU A 54 -0.38 -9.43 -7.57
N MET A 55 0.36 -8.49 -8.16
CA MET A 55 -0.17 -7.51 -9.10
C MET A 55 -0.38 -8.09 -10.51
N LYS A 56 -0.10 -9.36 -10.71
CA LYS A 56 -0.20 -10.06 -12.01
C LYS A 56 0.58 -9.36 -13.13
N PHE A 57 1.74 -8.82 -12.82
CA PHE A 57 2.67 -8.33 -13.84
C PHE A 57 3.39 -9.48 -14.55
N TYR A 58 3.53 -10.61 -13.87
CA TYR A 58 4.10 -11.85 -14.38
C TYR A 58 3.22 -13.04 -14.03
N GLU A 59 3.27 -14.07 -14.84
CA GLU A 59 2.60 -15.35 -14.57
C GLU A 59 3.54 -16.28 -13.80
N ILE A 60 2.99 -17.02 -12.84
CA ILE A 60 3.75 -18.02 -12.09
C ILE A 60 4.07 -19.26 -12.96
N ASN A 61 5.24 -19.88 -12.74
CA ASN A 61 5.62 -21.07 -13.47
C ASN A 61 4.80 -22.30 -13.01
N SER A 62 4.54 -22.43 -11.71
CA SER A 62 3.69 -23.47 -11.14
C SER A 62 3.09 -23.05 -9.82
N GLY A 63 2.15 -23.82 -9.31
CA GLY A 63 1.38 -23.51 -8.11
C GLY A 63 0.18 -22.62 -8.41
N ASP A 64 -0.33 -21.98 -7.37
CA ASP A 64 -1.47 -21.07 -7.48
C ASP A 64 -1.40 -19.95 -6.44
N ILE A 65 -1.98 -18.81 -6.78
CA ILE A 65 -2.23 -17.71 -5.87
C ILE A 65 -3.73 -17.44 -5.91
N LYS A 66 -4.38 -17.46 -4.74
CA LYS A 66 -5.82 -17.24 -4.63
C LYS A 66 -6.13 -16.03 -3.79
N ILE A 67 -7.10 -15.26 -4.22
CA ILE A 67 -7.69 -14.15 -3.46
C ILE A 67 -9.14 -14.52 -3.15
N ASP A 68 -9.45 -14.64 -1.85
CA ASP A 68 -10.76 -15.12 -1.38
C ASP A 68 -11.21 -16.44 -2.05
N GLY A 69 -10.27 -17.35 -2.28
CA GLY A 69 -10.52 -18.64 -2.91
C GLY A 69 -10.58 -18.64 -4.44
N VAL A 70 -10.47 -17.48 -5.08
CA VAL A 70 -10.44 -17.35 -6.54
C VAL A 70 -8.99 -17.24 -7.02
N SER A 71 -8.59 -18.11 -7.96
CA SER A 71 -7.25 -18.06 -8.54
C SER A 71 -7.03 -16.75 -9.29
N ILE A 72 -5.85 -16.14 -9.13
CA ILE A 72 -5.48 -14.95 -9.90
C ILE A 72 -5.39 -15.23 -11.40
N LYS A 73 -5.28 -16.50 -11.82
CA LYS A 73 -5.32 -16.90 -13.23
C LYS A 73 -6.69 -16.60 -13.87
N ASP A 74 -7.75 -16.68 -13.05
CA ASP A 74 -9.12 -16.43 -13.47
C ASP A 74 -9.53 -14.96 -13.38
N LEU A 75 -8.68 -14.10 -12.81
CA LEU A 75 -8.89 -12.68 -12.66
C LEU A 75 -8.13 -11.90 -13.74
N THR A 76 -8.73 -10.81 -14.22
CA THR A 76 -8.03 -9.86 -15.08
C THR A 76 -7.03 -9.05 -14.24
N ARG A 77 -6.01 -8.48 -14.90
CA ARG A 77 -5.08 -7.57 -14.24
C ARG A 77 -5.81 -6.37 -13.64
N GLU A 78 -6.79 -5.83 -14.33
CA GLU A 78 -7.63 -4.73 -13.87
C GLU A 78 -8.39 -5.10 -12.59
N ASN A 79 -9.03 -6.27 -12.53
CA ASN A 79 -9.70 -6.74 -11.32
C ASN A 79 -8.74 -6.84 -10.12
N ILE A 80 -7.52 -7.30 -10.34
CA ILE A 80 -6.51 -7.42 -9.30
C ILE A 80 -6.06 -6.03 -8.84
N HIS A 81 -5.77 -5.11 -9.76
CA HIS A 81 -5.32 -3.76 -9.42
C HIS A 81 -6.35 -3.00 -8.59
N ASP A 82 -7.64 -3.23 -8.80
CA ASP A 82 -8.72 -2.64 -7.99
C ASP A 82 -8.72 -3.13 -6.54
N LEU A 83 -8.10 -4.27 -6.25
CA LEU A 83 -8.02 -4.85 -4.91
C LEU A 83 -6.84 -4.33 -4.09
N PHE A 84 -5.82 -3.80 -4.73
CA PHE A 84 -4.57 -3.39 -4.07
C PHE A 84 -4.34 -1.89 -4.16
N THR A 85 -3.94 -1.30 -3.05
CA THR A 85 -3.30 0.01 -3.01
C THR A 85 -1.83 -0.18 -2.69
N MET A 86 -0.96 0.39 -3.52
CA MET A 86 0.48 0.34 -3.33
C MET A 86 1.00 1.69 -2.87
N VAL A 87 1.67 1.70 -1.72
CA VAL A 87 2.43 2.85 -1.22
C VAL A 87 3.90 2.60 -1.50
N LEU A 88 4.43 3.30 -2.49
CA LEU A 88 5.83 3.18 -2.89
C LEU A 88 6.75 3.96 -1.93
N GLN A 89 8.02 3.60 -1.95
CA GLN A 89 9.07 4.30 -1.20
C GLN A 89 9.16 5.78 -1.60
N ASP A 90 9.00 6.09 -2.87
CA ASP A 90 8.96 7.46 -3.36
C ASP A 90 7.59 8.11 -3.07
N THR A 91 7.58 9.00 -2.09
CA THR A 91 6.40 9.75 -1.69
C THR A 91 6.16 10.92 -2.62
N TRP A 92 5.46 10.69 -3.71
CA TRP A 92 5.14 11.75 -4.64
C TRP A 92 3.93 12.57 -4.17
N LEU A 93 4.14 13.87 -4.07
CA LEU A 93 3.09 14.86 -3.84
C LEU A 93 3.11 15.88 -4.98
N PHE A 94 1.95 16.18 -5.54
CA PHE A 94 1.84 17.19 -6.59
C PHE A 94 1.61 18.60 -6.01
N ASN A 95 1.85 19.61 -6.81
CA ASN A 95 1.64 21.00 -6.41
C ASN A 95 0.14 21.32 -6.33
N GLY A 96 -0.42 21.13 -5.15
CA GLY A 96 -1.80 21.34 -4.81
C GLY A 96 -1.94 21.44 -3.30
N THR A 97 -3.16 21.43 -2.78
CA THR A 97 -3.40 21.43 -1.33
C THR A 97 -3.12 20.06 -0.70
N ILE A 98 -2.97 20.04 0.61
CA ILE A 98 -2.88 18.79 1.40
C ILE A 98 -4.08 17.90 1.10
N LYS A 99 -5.30 18.44 1.17
CA LYS A 99 -6.53 17.72 0.88
C LYS A 99 -6.54 17.15 -0.54
N GLU A 100 -6.20 17.96 -1.54
CA GLU A 100 -6.13 17.50 -2.94
C GLU A 100 -5.15 16.36 -3.12
N ASN A 101 -4.01 16.39 -2.43
CA ASN A 101 -3.03 15.30 -2.45
C ASN A 101 -3.54 14.01 -1.82
N ILE A 102 -4.34 14.11 -0.75
CA ILE A 102 -4.91 12.94 -0.06
C ILE A 102 -6.05 12.35 -0.89
N VAL A 103 -6.96 13.17 -1.37
CA VAL A 103 -8.11 12.73 -2.17
C VAL A 103 -7.65 12.26 -3.56
N TYR A 104 -6.63 12.92 -4.11
CA TYR A 104 -6.07 12.68 -5.43
C TYR A 104 -7.15 12.74 -6.52
N ASN A 105 -7.37 11.67 -7.26
CA ASN A 105 -8.35 11.61 -8.35
C ASN A 105 -9.72 11.06 -7.94
N ARG A 106 -9.93 10.84 -6.63
CA ARG A 106 -11.22 10.33 -6.13
C ARG A 106 -12.25 11.46 -6.07
N LYS A 107 -13.49 11.15 -6.42
CA LYS A 107 -14.62 12.07 -6.39
C LYS A 107 -15.50 11.79 -5.18
N ASN A 108 -16.20 12.83 -4.70
CA ASN A 108 -17.19 12.71 -3.64
C ASN A 108 -16.64 12.19 -2.29
N ILE A 109 -15.41 12.56 -1.95
CA ILE A 109 -14.83 12.30 -0.63
C ILE A 109 -15.17 13.48 0.28
N SER A 110 -15.84 13.22 1.40
CA SER A 110 -16.19 14.26 2.37
C SER A 110 -14.97 14.72 3.17
N ASP A 111 -15.02 15.95 3.70
CA ASP A 111 -13.99 16.48 4.58
C ASP A 111 -13.85 15.66 5.86
N GLU A 112 -14.95 15.13 6.39
CA GLU A 112 -14.98 14.24 7.54
C GLU A 112 -14.18 12.97 7.27
N LYS A 113 -14.35 12.37 6.09
CA LYS A 113 -13.61 11.16 5.72
C LYS A 113 -12.13 11.41 5.58
N VAL A 114 -11.73 12.55 5.02
CA VAL A 114 -10.31 12.96 4.94
C VAL A 114 -9.73 13.11 6.33
N ARG A 115 -10.43 13.78 7.27
CA ARG A 115 -9.98 13.93 8.66
C ARG A 115 -9.86 12.59 9.36
N GLU A 116 -10.90 11.76 9.28
CA GLU A 116 -10.90 10.43 9.90
C GLU A 116 -9.66 9.63 9.50
N VAL A 117 -9.36 9.57 8.21
CA VAL A 117 -8.18 8.87 7.71
C VAL A 117 -6.89 9.50 8.22
N CYS A 118 -6.78 10.83 8.21
CA CYS A 118 -5.59 11.51 8.70
C CYS A 118 -5.39 11.35 10.22
N GLU A 119 -6.46 11.26 11.00
CA GLU A 119 -6.40 10.95 12.43
C GLU A 119 -5.91 9.53 12.66
N VAL A 120 -6.42 8.55 11.90
CA VAL A 120 -5.99 7.16 11.99
C VAL A 120 -4.51 7.03 11.64
N VAL A 121 -4.06 7.68 10.59
CA VAL A 121 -2.65 7.70 10.15
C VAL A 121 -1.75 8.48 11.12
N GLY A 122 -2.32 9.43 11.88
CA GLY A 122 -1.57 10.24 12.83
C GLY A 122 -0.98 11.53 12.25
N VAL A 123 -1.42 11.97 11.09
CA VAL A 123 -0.93 13.18 10.41
C VAL A 123 -1.84 14.40 10.61
N ASP A 124 -3.04 14.22 11.12
CA ASP A 124 -4.03 15.29 11.33
C ASP A 124 -3.50 16.43 12.21
N HIS A 125 -2.82 16.09 13.32
CA HIS A 125 -2.24 17.09 14.21
C HIS A 125 -1.24 18.01 13.48
N PHE A 126 -0.34 17.44 12.68
CA PHE A 126 0.59 18.21 11.86
C PHE A 126 -0.15 19.12 10.88
N ILE A 127 -1.15 18.60 10.17
CA ILE A 127 -1.92 19.39 9.19
C ILE A 127 -2.58 20.59 9.86
N LYS A 128 -3.13 20.43 11.07
CA LYS A 128 -3.75 21.51 11.84
C LYS A 128 -2.75 22.59 12.30
N THR A 129 -1.46 22.30 12.33
CA THR A 129 -0.42 23.31 12.64
C THR A 129 -0.10 24.22 11.45
N LEU A 130 -0.50 23.83 10.24
CA LEU A 130 -0.27 24.62 9.04
C LEU A 130 -1.23 25.82 9.00
N PRO A 131 -0.81 26.97 8.41
CA PRO A 131 -1.60 28.21 8.42
C PRO A 131 -3.01 28.05 7.86
N ASN A 132 -3.19 27.24 6.82
CA ASN A 132 -4.47 26.97 6.18
C ASN A 132 -4.95 25.52 6.38
N GLY A 133 -4.38 24.78 7.35
CA GLY A 133 -4.75 23.40 7.63
C GLY A 133 -4.71 22.52 6.38
N TYR A 134 -5.82 21.82 6.12
CA TYR A 134 -5.98 20.93 4.95
C TYR A 134 -5.94 21.66 3.61
N ASP A 135 -6.21 22.97 3.57
CA ASP A 135 -6.16 23.80 2.38
C ASP A 135 -4.77 24.44 2.15
N SER A 136 -3.79 24.10 3.00
CA SER A 136 -2.41 24.54 2.81
C SER A 136 -1.84 23.91 1.56
N LYS A 137 -1.15 24.73 0.74
CA LYS A 137 -0.50 24.26 -0.47
C LYS A 137 0.83 23.59 -0.15
N ILE A 138 1.14 22.51 -0.85
CA ILE A 138 2.41 21.80 -0.71
C ILE A 138 3.60 22.73 -1.01
N SER A 139 3.47 23.61 -2.01
CA SER A 139 4.50 24.60 -2.36
C SER A 139 4.82 25.60 -1.27
N ASP A 140 3.85 25.89 -0.39
CA ASP A 140 3.97 26.88 0.67
C ASP A 140 4.46 26.23 1.99
N THR A 141 4.71 24.93 1.97
CA THR A 141 5.12 24.14 3.13
C THR A 141 6.54 23.62 2.95
N ASP A 142 7.53 24.51 3.13
CA ASP A 142 8.97 24.15 3.05
C ASP A 142 9.42 23.16 4.13
N SER A 143 8.52 22.81 5.07
CA SER A 143 8.83 22.04 6.26
C SER A 143 8.17 20.66 6.33
N ILE A 144 7.64 20.12 5.23
CA ILE A 144 7.11 18.76 5.25
C ILE A 144 8.27 17.76 5.31
N SER A 145 8.41 17.07 6.44
CA SER A 145 9.44 16.03 6.60
C SER A 145 9.17 14.82 5.68
N ALA A 146 10.19 14.01 5.44
CA ALA A 146 10.05 12.75 4.71
C ALA A 146 9.03 11.83 5.38
N GLY A 147 9.00 11.77 6.72
CA GLY A 147 8.02 11.01 7.48
C GLY A 147 6.59 11.50 7.31
N GLN A 148 6.38 12.81 7.31
CA GLN A 148 5.07 13.42 7.09
C GLN A 148 4.58 13.19 5.65
N ARG A 149 5.45 13.28 4.65
CA ARG A 149 5.14 12.91 3.26
C ARG A 149 4.70 11.46 3.16
N GLN A 150 5.38 10.57 3.86
CA GLN A 150 5.02 9.15 3.92
C GLN A 150 3.62 8.95 4.51
N LEU A 151 3.30 9.61 5.62
CA LEU A 151 1.97 9.54 6.23
C LEU A 151 0.87 10.08 5.32
N LEU A 152 1.11 11.17 4.60
CA LEU A 152 0.17 11.71 3.62
C LEU A 152 -0.09 10.72 2.48
N THR A 153 0.94 10.03 2.02
CA THR A 153 0.81 9.00 0.98
C THR A 153 0.04 7.78 1.48
N ILE A 154 0.24 7.38 2.73
CA ILE A 154 -0.54 6.30 3.37
C ILE A 154 -2.01 6.73 3.51
N ALA A 155 -2.28 7.96 3.93
CA ALA A 155 -3.64 8.50 4.01
C ALA A 155 -4.34 8.48 2.64
N ARG A 156 -3.64 8.84 1.57
CA ARG A 156 -4.12 8.71 0.19
C ARG A 156 -4.53 7.27 -0.13
N GLY A 157 -3.69 6.30 0.20
CA GLY A 157 -3.96 4.88 -0.01
C GLY A 157 -5.19 4.41 0.76
N MET A 158 -5.36 4.85 2.01
CA MET A 158 -6.52 4.50 2.84
C MET A 158 -7.83 5.12 2.33
N ILE A 159 -7.78 6.30 1.74
CA ILE A 159 -8.95 6.93 1.08
C ILE A 159 -9.46 6.06 -0.09
N GLU A 160 -8.58 5.36 -0.77
CA GLU A 160 -8.95 4.46 -1.85
C GLU A 160 -9.82 3.29 -1.38
N ASN A 161 -9.76 2.97 -0.09
CA ASN A 161 -10.53 1.89 0.53
C ASN A 161 -10.36 0.54 -0.17
N ALA A 162 -9.16 0.29 -0.71
CA ALA A 162 -8.81 -0.99 -1.28
C ALA A 162 -8.72 -2.07 -0.20
N PRO A 163 -9.14 -3.31 -0.47
CA PRO A 163 -9.08 -4.41 0.51
C PRO A 163 -7.66 -4.75 0.97
N PHE A 164 -6.66 -4.48 0.15
CA PHE A 164 -5.26 -4.80 0.44
C PHE A 164 -4.37 -3.57 0.29
N LEU A 165 -3.45 -3.41 1.22
CA LEU A 165 -2.43 -2.37 1.20
C LEU A 165 -1.05 -3.01 1.11
N ILE A 166 -0.27 -2.61 0.11
CA ILE A 166 1.12 -3.00 -0.04
C ILE A 166 1.99 -1.80 0.29
N LEU A 167 2.89 -1.96 1.26
CA LEU A 167 3.88 -0.95 1.64
C LEU A 167 5.26 -1.44 1.19
N ASP A 168 5.87 -0.76 0.23
CA ASP A 168 7.20 -1.09 -0.27
C ASP A 168 8.24 -0.21 0.42
N GLU A 169 9.01 -0.82 1.34
CA GLU A 169 10.07 -0.17 2.13
C GLU A 169 9.65 1.19 2.77
N ALA A 170 8.35 1.33 3.03
CA ALA A 170 7.73 2.58 3.46
C ALA A 170 8.25 3.13 4.80
N THR A 171 8.94 2.30 5.58
CA THR A 171 9.49 2.65 6.90
C THR A 171 11.00 2.87 6.90
N SER A 172 11.72 2.58 5.82
CA SER A 172 13.19 2.60 5.78
C SER A 172 13.82 3.99 5.93
N ASN A 173 13.07 5.06 5.61
CA ASN A 173 13.53 6.46 5.66
C ASN A 173 12.80 7.30 6.71
N VAL A 174 12.11 6.66 7.67
CA VAL A 174 11.25 7.34 8.65
C VAL A 174 11.90 7.25 10.02
N ASP A 175 11.82 8.30 10.83
CA ASP A 175 12.27 8.24 12.21
C ASP A 175 11.41 7.26 13.04
N THR A 176 11.95 6.78 14.16
CA THR A 176 11.31 5.78 15.02
C THR A 176 9.89 6.17 15.45
N ARG A 177 9.65 7.45 15.72
CA ARG A 177 8.34 7.94 16.15
C ARG A 177 7.32 7.88 15.02
N THR A 178 7.72 8.24 13.82
CA THR A 178 6.87 8.16 12.63
C THR A 178 6.63 6.70 12.25
N GLU A 179 7.64 5.84 12.40
CA GLU A 179 7.49 4.40 12.20
C GLU A 179 6.43 3.79 13.14
N GLU A 180 6.43 4.17 14.42
CA GLU A 180 5.38 3.77 15.37
C GLU A 180 3.98 4.26 14.95
N LEU A 181 3.86 5.47 14.42
CA LEU A 181 2.59 6.01 13.93
C LEU A 181 2.10 5.25 12.70
N VAL A 182 3.00 4.94 11.77
CA VAL A 182 2.70 4.09 10.60
C VAL A 182 2.21 2.72 11.07
N GLN A 183 2.90 2.10 12.03
CA GLN A 183 2.48 0.82 12.58
C GLN A 183 1.08 0.90 13.21
N LYS A 184 0.81 1.90 14.01
CA LYS A 184 -0.52 2.12 14.62
C LYS A 184 -1.62 2.35 13.58
N ALA A 185 -1.31 3.05 12.49
CA ALA A 185 -2.25 3.26 11.39
C ALA A 185 -2.60 1.96 10.68
N MET A 186 -1.63 1.04 10.60
CA MET A 186 -1.82 -0.27 9.99
C MET A 186 -2.57 -1.25 10.91
N ASP A 187 -2.68 -0.98 12.23
CA ASP A 187 -3.34 -1.84 13.21
C ASP A 187 -4.86 -1.65 13.29
N LYS A 188 -5.43 -0.70 12.56
CA LYS A 188 -6.87 -0.37 12.50
C LYS A 188 -7.48 -0.74 11.15
#